data_706f5b668f43be0af05a6f733a34ea2d
#
_entry.id   706f5b668f43be0af05a6f733a34ea2d
#
_cell.length_a   1.000
_cell.length_b   1.000
_cell.length_c   1.000
_cell.angle_alpha   90.00
_cell.angle_beta   90.00
_cell.angle_gamma   90.00
#
_symmetry.space_group_name_H-M   'P 1'
#
loop_
_entity.id
_entity.type
_entity.pdbx_description
1 polymer ?
#
loop_
_entity_poly.entity_id
_entity_poly.type
_entity_poly.pdbx_seq_one_letter_code
_entity_poly.pdbx_strand_id
1 'polypeptide(L)'
;MILRTLLTLTVFCFPFTTWASEFSLPIWKEKAEALGYELPKPIGFNLSYMTMEQGINVDSIAIQGLGKLPLQLQADPGRQYTEVLTLRADVWLFPFLNLYGLVGKLDGYSTTDVNMKFLGAQHTINNFRLDLDGYTTGVGGVLVGGYQNWFALVDASLTESRLTVIDGSIEAIVISPRIGYDFHRHGHPLRLWVGAMYQDVEQTLQGSLSDLGLPGSLTALLPKDAGFEVKQHLQTSWNPLVGMQYQLNDSWYLLGEFGFGDRQSLFFSLDRRFLISHLR
;
A
#
# COMPACT_ATOMS: atom_id res chain seq x y z
N MET A 1 32.22 -10.85 -31.41
CA MET A 1 33.27 -11.04 -30.36
C MET A 1 32.89 -10.14 -29.22
N ILE A 2 32.06 -10.65 -28.28
CA ILE A 2 31.47 -9.88 -27.17
C ILE A 2 32.22 -10.25 -25.90
N LEU A 3 32.91 -9.27 -25.34
CA LEU A 3 33.73 -9.36 -24.12
C LEU A 3 32.75 -9.40 -22.90
N ARG A 4 32.61 -10.57 -22.27
CA ARG A 4 31.93 -10.74 -21.00
C ARG A 4 32.86 -10.30 -19.87
N THR A 5 32.62 -9.15 -19.27
CA THR A 5 33.30 -8.71 -18.05
C THR A 5 32.63 -9.41 -16.85
N LEU A 6 33.32 -10.38 -16.27
CA LEU A 6 32.99 -10.98 -14.99
C LEU A 6 33.31 -9.95 -13.89
N LEU A 7 32.29 -9.46 -13.19
CA LEU A 7 32.43 -8.66 -11.99
C LEU A 7 32.62 -9.63 -10.81
N THR A 8 33.86 -9.84 -10.39
CA THR A 8 34.20 -10.58 -9.18
C THR A 8 33.90 -9.72 -7.96
N LEU A 9 32.84 -10.06 -7.22
CA LEU A 9 32.52 -9.48 -5.93
C LEU A 9 33.48 -10.01 -4.88
N THR A 10 34.53 -9.23 -4.56
CA THR A 10 35.43 -9.54 -3.47
C THR A 10 34.79 -9.19 -2.14
N VAL A 11 34.28 -10.19 -1.42
CA VAL A 11 33.80 -10.03 -0.05
C VAL A 11 35.02 -9.77 0.85
N PHE A 12 35.20 -8.52 1.25
CA PHE A 12 36.15 -8.16 2.29
C PHE A 12 35.61 -8.60 3.65
N CYS A 13 36.06 -9.75 4.14
CA CYS A 13 35.87 -10.12 5.55
C CYS A 13 36.78 -9.23 6.41
N PHE A 14 36.25 -8.13 6.92
CA PHE A 14 36.88 -7.45 8.03
C PHE A 14 36.74 -8.30 9.30
N PRO A 15 37.82 -8.56 10.06
CA PRO A 15 37.67 -9.13 11.39
C PRO A 15 37.02 -8.06 12.29
N PHE A 16 35.72 -8.18 12.52
CA PHE A 16 35.07 -7.43 13.58
C PHE A 16 35.59 -7.93 14.92
N THR A 17 36.63 -7.26 15.41
CA THR A 17 37.06 -7.40 16.81
C THR A 17 35.88 -6.96 17.67
N THR A 18 35.39 -7.89 18.45
CA THR A 18 34.26 -7.83 19.37
C THR A 18 34.41 -6.66 20.37
N TRP A 19 33.79 -5.53 20.02
CA TRP A 19 33.19 -4.67 21.01
C TRP A 19 31.73 -5.13 21.16
N ALA A 20 31.54 -6.18 21.93
CA ALA A 20 30.20 -6.58 22.39
C ALA A 20 29.77 -5.63 23.50
N SER A 21 29.53 -4.36 23.16
CA SER A 21 28.54 -3.58 23.90
C SER A 21 27.21 -4.29 23.62
N GLU A 22 26.46 -4.66 24.65
CA GLU A 22 25.13 -5.26 24.53
C GLU A 22 24.27 -4.36 23.64
N PHE A 23 24.22 -4.69 22.36
CA PHE A 23 23.42 -3.96 21.39
C PHE A 23 21.96 -4.34 21.61
N SER A 24 21.28 -3.53 22.44
CA SER A 24 19.84 -3.72 22.69
C SER A 24 19.01 -2.82 21.76
N LEU A 25 18.02 -3.39 21.13
CA LEU A 25 17.01 -2.61 20.41
C LEU A 25 15.82 -2.28 21.32
N PRO A 26 15.23 -1.10 21.11
CA PRO A 26 15.67 0.01 20.25
C PRO A 26 16.92 0.72 20.81
N ILE A 27 17.74 1.27 19.94
CA ILE A 27 18.87 2.14 20.31
C ILE A 27 18.31 3.29 21.14
N TRP A 28 18.96 3.64 22.28
CA TRP A 28 18.51 4.63 23.28
C TRP A 28 17.28 4.17 24.12
N LYS A 29 17.01 2.89 24.18
CA LYS A 29 15.96 2.32 25.03
C LYS A 29 16.05 2.87 26.46
N GLU A 30 17.22 2.76 27.10
CA GLU A 30 17.44 3.19 28.49
C GLU A 30 17.14 4.68 28.72
N LYS A 31 17.47 5.53 27.72
CA LYS A 31 17.16 6.98 27.80
C LYS A 31 15.67 7.25 27.75
N ALA A 32 14.94 6.50 26.92
CA ALA A 32 13.51 6.66 26.82
C ALA A 32 12.79 6.14 28.07
N GLU A 33 13.21 4.99 28.61
CA GLU A 33 12.69 4.42 29.85
C GLU A 33 12.97 5.33 31.06
N ALA A 34 14.16 5.97 31.13
CA ALA A 34 14.49 6.97 32.16
C ALA A 34 13.59 8.22 32.10
N LEU A 35 13.01 8.52 30.94
CA LEU A 35 11.99 9.58 30.77
C LEU A 35 10.56 9.10 31.07
N GLY A 36 10.39 7.84 31.48
CA GLY A 36 9.10 7.27 31.85
C GLY A 36 8.27 6.76 30.66
N TYR A 37 8.89 6.52 29.50
CA TYR A 37 8.20 5.91 28.35
C TYR A 37 8.24 4.39 28.44
N GLU A 38 7.09 3.76 28.26
CA GLU A 38 6.97 2.32 28.06
C GLU A 38 7.12 2.00 26.57
N LEU A 39 8.16 1.22 26.22
CA LEU A 39 8.46 0.87 24.85
C LEU A 39 7.90 -0.49 24.47
N PRO A 40 7.35 -0.66 23.28
CA PRO A 40 6.97 -1.98 22.80
C PRO A 40 8.21 -2.84 22.54
N LYS A 41 8.03 -4.17 22.52
CA LYS A 41 9.10 -5.08 22.11
C LYS A 41 9.58 -4.74 20.70
N PRO A 42 10.90 -4.81 20.41
CA PRO A 42 11.48 -4.16 19.26
C PRO A 42 11.15 -4.78 17.90
N ILE A 43 10.88 -6.10 17.82
CA ILE A 43 10.55 -6.76 16.56
C ILE A 43 9.06 -7.05 16.52
N GLY A 44 8.42 -6.78 15.40
CA GLY A 44 7.01 -7.04 15.17
C GLY A 44 6.74 -7.81 13.89
N PHE A 45 5.70 -8.66 13.94
CA PHE A 45 5.03 -9.20 12.77
C PHE A 45 3.56 -8.84 12.85
N ASN A 46 3.04 -8.26 11.79
CA ASN A 46 1.67 -7.77 11.72
C ASN A 46 0.97 -8.44 10.53
N LEU A 47 -0.19 -9.03 10.79
CA LEU A 47 -1.11 -9.49 9.76
C LEU A 47 -2.26 -8.50 9.71
N SER A 48 -2.51 -7.92 8.54
CA SER A 48 -3.56 -6.93 8.36
C SER A 48 -4.43 -7.21 7.16
N TYR A 49 -5.68 -6.78 7.26
CA TYR A 49 -6.66 -6.82 6.20
C TYR A 49 -7.28 -5.43 6.05
N MET A 50 -7.34 -4.96 4.82
CA MET A 50 -7.90 -3.65 4.49
C MET A 50 -8.88 -3.79 3.33
N THR A 51 -10.03 -3.16 3.45
CA THR A 51 -10.93 -2.90 2.34
C THR A 51 -10.93 -1.41 2.03
N MET A 52 -11.04 -1.07 0.76
CA MET A 52 -11.07 0.33 0.33
C MET A 52 -11.96 0.51 -0.90
N GLU A 53 -12.84 1.50 -0.84
CA GLU A 53 -13.61 2.01 -1.96
C GLU A 53 -13.23 3.46 -2.22
N GLN A 54 -12.91 3.81 -3.47
CA GLN A 54 -12.42 5.12 -3.86
C GLN A 54 -12.79 5.49 -5.28
N GLY A 55 -12.87 6.80 -5.54
CA GLY A 55 -13.04 7.34 -6.89
C GLY A 55 -11.72 7.38 -7.65
N ILE A 56 -11.79 7.08 -8.94
CA ILE A 56 -10.68 7.16 -9.89
C ILE A 56 -11.04 8.04 -11.07
N ASN A 57 -10.02 8.74 -11.60
CA ASN A 57 -10.09 9.44 -12.87
C ASN A 57 -9.19 8.72 -13.89
N VAL A 58 -9.72 8.54 -15.08
CA VAL A 58 -8.96 7.98 -16.20
C VAL A 58 -8.31 9.11 -16.98
N ASP A 59 -6.98 9.13 -17.00
CA ASP A 59 -6.20 10.18 -17.66
C ASP A 59 -6.14 9.97 -19.17
N SER A 60 -5.93 8.71 -19.58
CA SER A 60 -5.80 8.36 -20.97
C SER A 60 -6.14 6.90 -21.21
N ILE A 61 -6.71 6.63 -22.39
CA ILE A 61 -6.85 5.29 -22.97
C ILE A 61 -6.13 5.30 -24.30
N ALA A 62 -5.02 4.59 -24.39
CA ALA A 62 -4.28 4.39 -25.62
C ALA A 62 -4.62 3.00 -26.19
N ILE A 63 -4.85 2.91 -27.49
CA ILE A 63 -5.11 1.64 -28.18
C ILE A 63 -3.96 1.36 -29.11
N GLN A 64 -3.39 0.18 -28.98
CA GLN A 64 -2.28 -0.30 -29.77
C GLN A 64 -2.78 -1.26 -30.87
N GLY A 65 -2.09 -1.30 -32.01
CA GLY A 65 -2.39 -2.27 -33.06
C GLY A 65 -3.51 -1.88 -34.05
N LEU A 66 -4.20 -0.74 -33.84
CA LEU A 66 -5.32 -0.33 -34.71
C LEU A 66 -4.92 0.28 -36.06
N GLY A 67 -3.64 0.59 -36.27
CA GLY A 67 -3.18 1.26 -37.49
C GLY A 67 -3.82 2.64 -37.69
N LYS A 68 -4.54 2.86 -38.79
CA LYS A 68 -5.22 4.12 -39.13
C LYS A 68 -6.72 4.12 -38.79
N LEU A 69 -7.22 3.14 -38.07
CA LEU A 69 -8.65 3.09 -37.72
C LEU A 69 -9.01 4.26 -36.75
N PRO A 70 -10.04 5.07 -37.08
CA PRO A 70 -10.42 6.23 -36.26
C PRO A 70 -11.28 5.80 -35.07
N LEU A 71 -10.68 5.09 -34.12
CA LEU A 71 -11.32 4.70 -32.86
C LEU A 71 -10.84 5.63 -31.76
N GLN A 72 -11.77 6.28 -31.06
CA GLN A 72 -11.52 7.09 -29.87
C GLN A 72 -12.25 6.47 -28.69
N LEU A 73 -11.53 6.29 -27.58
CA LEU A 73 -12.08 5.86 -26.30
C LEU A 73 -11.91 6.97 -25.27
N GLN A 74 -12.95 7.19 -24.50
CA GLN A 74 -12.97 8.10 -23.37
C GLN A 74 -13.70 7.42 -22.22
N ALA A 75 -13.10 7.36 -21.04
CA ALA A 75 -13.76 6.86 -19.86
C ALA A 75 -14.26 8.02 -19.00
N ASP A 76 -15.40 7.80 -18.37
CA ASP A 76 -15.92 8.68 -17.33
C ASP A 76 -15.21 8.37 -15.98
N PRO A 77 -15.28 9.28 -14.98
CA PRO A 77 -14.82 8.97 -13.64
C PRO A 77 -15.42 7.69 -13.11
N GLY A 78 -14.58 6.82 -12.57
CA GLY A 78 -14.96 5.49 -12.12
C GLY A 78 -14.83 5.29 -10.62
N ARG A 79 -15.14 4.08 -10.18
CA ARG A 79 -14.94 3.61 -8.81
C ARG A 79 -14.02 2.39 -8.79
N GLN A 80 -13.21 2.31 -7.76
CA GLN A 80 -12.33 1.19 -7.48
C GLN A 80 -12.62 0.64 -6.11
N TYR A 81 -12.76 -0.68 -6.03
CA TYR A 81 -12.83 -1.44 -4.79
C TYR A 81 -11.62 -2.36 -4.69
N THR A 82 -10.95 -2.37 -3.54
CA THR A 82 -9.81 -3.24 -3.28
C THR A 82 -9.87 -3.85 -1.90
N GLU A 83 -9.37 -5.08 -1.81
CA GLU A 83 -9.10 -5.80 -0.56
C GLU A 83 -7.63 -6.19 -0.55
N VAL A 84 -6.95 -5.93 0.55
CA VAL A 84 -5.52 -6.26 0.68
C VAL A 84 -5.29 -7.01 1.97
N LEU A 85 -4.78 -8.24 1.85
CA LEU A 85 -4.26 -9.01 2.97
C LEU A 85 -2.75 -8.84 3.00
N THR A 86 -2.20 -8.29 4.09
CA THR A 86 -0.79 -7.91 4.18
C THR A 86 -0.11 -8.57 5.37
N LEU A 87 1.09 -9.10 5.15
CA LEU A 87 2.05 -9.46 6.18
C LEU A 87 3.15 -8.41 6.21
N ARG A 88 3.34 -7.78 7.37
CA ARG A 88 4.37 -6.78 7.63
C ARG A 88 5.33 -7.31 8.69
N ALA A 89 6.63 -7.10 8.48
CA ALA A 89 7.68 -7.29 9.47
C ALA A 89 8.33 -5.95 9.78
N ASP A 90 8.50 -5.64 11.06
CA ASP A 90 9.01 -4.34 11.49
C ASP A 90 10.01 -4.43 12.63
N VAL A 91 10.81 -3.37 12.75
CA VAL A 91 11.78 -3.20 13.82
C VAL A 91 11.78 -1.76 14.35
N TRP A 92 11.67 -1.62 15.67
CA TRP A 92 11.96 -0.36 16.34
C TRP A 92 13.47 -0.15 16.41
N LEU A 93 13.99 0.67 15.51
CA LEU A 93 15.42 1.00 15.47
C LEU A 93 15.76 1.98 16.60
N PHE A 94 14.91 2.98 16.79
CA PHE A 94 14.96 3.93 17.90
C PHE A 94 13.60 3.97 18.60
N PRO A 95 13.49 4.49 19.82
CA PRO A 95 12.20 4.64 20.52
C PRO A 95 11.13 5.42 19.73
N PHE A 96 11.57 6.26 18.79
CA PHE A 96 10.73 7.12 17.96
C PHE A 96 10.69 6.70 16.48
N LEU A 97 11.47 5.69 16.05
CA LEU A 97 11.55 5.25 14.66
C LEU A 97 11.38 3.75 14.54
N ASN A 98 10.31 3.35 13.85
CA ASN A 98 10.05 1.99 13.40
C ASN A 98 10.26 1.91 11.88
N LEU A 99 10.95 0.88 11.41
CA LEU A 99 11.11 0.58 9.98
C LEU A 99 10.47 -0.76 9.67
N TYR A 100 9.88 -0.88 8.48
CA TYR A 100 9.20 -2.11 8.08
C TYR A 100 9.29 -2.43 6.60
N GLY A 101 9.12 -3.72 6.31
CA GLY A 101 8.80 -4.24 4.99
C GLY A 101 7.47 -4.95 5.01
N LEU A 102 6.79 -4.99 3.88
CA LEU A 102 5.51 -5.66 3.74
C LEU A 102 5.40 -6.44 2.43
N VAL A 103 4.61 -7.49 2.48
CA VAL A 103 4.14 -8.24 1.31
C VAL A 103 2.64 -8.51 1.49
N GLY A 104 1.89 -8.50 0.40
CA GLY A 104 0.45 -8.72 0.48
C GLY A 104 -0.14 -9.29 -0.79
N LYS A 105 -1.38 -9.73 -0.67
CA LYS A 105 -2.24 -10.11 -1.78
C LYS A 105 -3.28 -9.02 -1.96
N LEU A 106 -3.40 -8.54 -3.18
CA LEU A 106 -4.41 -7.58 -3.61
C LEU A 106 -5.47 -8.32 -4.42
N ASP A 107 -6.72 -8.12 -4.05
CA ASP A 107 -7.90 -8.53 -4.81
C ASP A 107 -8.78 -7.29 -4.99
N GLY A 108 -9.34 -7.08 -6.19
CA GLY A 108 -10.18 -5.91 -6.38
C GLY A 108 -10.67 -5.75 -7.80
N TYR A 109 -11.35 -4.64 -8.03
CA TYR A 109 -11.83 -4.27 -9.36
C TYR A 109 -12.05 -2.76 -9.47
N SER A 110 -12.00 -2.28 -10.70
CA SER A 110 -12.47 -0.93 -11.05
C SER A 110 -13.63 -1.00 -12.01
N THR A 111 -14.55 -0.04 -11.92
CA THR A 111 -15.69 0.11 -12.82
C THR A 111 -15.76 1.53 -13.33
N THR A 112 -16.03 1.69 -14.63
CA THR A 112 -16.23 2.98 -15.29
C THR A 112 -17.11 2.83 -16.50
N ASP A 113 -17.72 3.91 -17.00
CA ASP A 113 -18.41 3.94 -18.28
C ASP A 113 -17.41 4.37 -19.36
N VAL A 114 -17.35 3.62 -20.45
CA VAL A 114 -16.43 3.88 -21.56
C VAL A 114 -17.23 4.31 -22.79
N ASN A 115 -16.98 5.54 -23.23
CA ASN A 115 -17.54 6.13 -24.42
C ASN A 115 -16.62 5.87 -25.62
N MET A 116 -17.15 5.19 -26.63
CA MET A 116 -16.44 4.82 -27.84
C MET A 116 -17.02 5.57 -29.04
N LYS A 117 -16.14 6.20 -29.84
CA LYS A 117 -16.48 6.79 -31.15
C LYS A 117 -15.73 6.06 -32.25
N PHE A 118 -16.47 5.47 -33.18
CA PHE A 118 -15.93 4.75 -34.31
C PHE A 118 -16.70 5.11 -35.58
N LEU A 119 -16.01 5.59 -36.65
CA LEU A 119 -16.59 5.99 -37.94
C LEU A 119 -17.84 6.89 -37.82
N GLY A 120 -17.86 7.79 -36.80
CA GLY A 120 -18.99 8.71 -36.59
C GLY A 120 -20.13 8.11 -35.75
N ALA A 121 -20.15 6.80 -35.49
CA ALA A 121 -21.06 6.16 -34.54
C ALA A 121 -20.49 6.28 -33.11
N GLN A 122 -21.38 6.55 -32.16
CA GLN A 122 -21.05 6.60 -30.73
C GLN A 122 -21.71 5.42 -30.03
N HIS A 123 -20.94 4.72 -29.20
CA HIS A 123 -21.43 3.62 -28.37
C HIS A 123 -20.86 3.77 -26.97
N THR A 124 -21.68 3.58 -25.94
CA THR A 124 -21.25 3.60 -24.54
C THR A 124 -21.31 2.19 -23.97
N ILE A 125 -20.20 1.77 -23.38
CA ILE A 125 -20.11 0.53 -22.60
C ILE A 125 -20.29 0.93 -21.14
N ASN A 126 -21.43 0.61 -20.57
CA ASN A 126 -21.73 0.92 -19.18
C ASN A 126 -21.12 -0.13 -18.24
N ASN A 127 -20.67 0.33 -17.07
CA ASN A 127 -20.10 -0.51 -16.01
C ASN A 127 -18.97 -1.43 -16.50
N PHE A 128 -18.10 -0.90 -17.36
CA PHE A 128 -16.92 -1.62 -17.77
C PHE A 128 -16.06 -1.95 -16.54
N ARG A 129 -15.79 -3.24 -16.33
CA ARG A 129 -15.08 -3.75 -15.15
C ARG A 129 -13.71 -4.28 -15.53
N LEU A 130 -12.70 -3.85 -14.76
CA LEU A 130 -11.35 -4.40 -14.77
C LEU A 130 -11.04 -5.02 -13.42
N ASP A 131 -10.67 -6.30 -13.39
CA ASP A 131 -10.23 -6.96 -12.17
C ASP A 131 -8.75 -6.63 -11.89
N LEU A 132 -8.44 -6.40 -10.61
CA LEU A 132 -7.17 -5.86 -10.12
C LEU A 132 -6.49 -6.84 -9.15
N ASP A 133 -6.46 -8.13 -9.50
CA ASP A 133 -5.85 -9.13 -8.64
C ASP A 133 -4.33 -9.15 -8.81
N GLY A 134 -3.62 -9.26 -7.69
CA GLY A 134 -2.16 -9.21 -7.73
C GLY A 134 -1.49 -9.34 -6.37
N TYR A 135 -0.21 -9.00 -6.36
CA TYR A 135 0.64 -9.01 -5.16
C TYR A 135 1.23 -7.62 -4.92
N THR A 136 1.23 -7.22 -3.66
CA THR A 136 1.80 -5.95 -3.20
C THR A 136 3.08 -6.20 -2.42
N THR A 137 4.10 -5.40 -2.67
CA THR A 137 5.31 -5.33 -1.86
C THR A 137 5.59 -3.88 -1.49
N GLY A 138 6.25 -3.66 -0.37
CA GLY A 138 6.56 -2.29 0.03
C GLY A 138 7.48 -2.20 1.22
N VAL A 139 7.94 -0.98 1.44
CA VAL A 139 8.76 -0.58 2.58
C VAL A 139 8.23 0.71 3.18
N GLY A 140 8.47 0.91 4.45
CA GLY A 140 8.03 2.13 5.10
C GLY A 140 8.64 2.34 6.47
N GLY A 141 8.19 3.40 7.12
CA GLY A 141 8.62 3.74 8.46
C GLY A 141 7.60 4.58 9.20
N VAL A 142 7.64 4.46 10.53
CA VAL A 142 6.81 5.24 11.44
C VAL A 142 7.71 6.10 12.31
N LEU A 143 7.47 7.41 12.28
CA LEU A 143 8.00 8.35 13.27
C LEU A 143 6.93 8.59 14.32
N VAL A 144 7.26 8.43 15.60
CA VAL A 144 6.34 8.66 16.71
C VAL A 144 6.99 9.50 17.79
N GLY A 145 6.19 10.36 18.39
CA GLY A 145 6.55 11.11 19.58
C GLY A 145 5.37 11.23 20.53
N GLY A 146 5.64 11.43 21.81
CA GLY A 146 4.58 11.55 22.81
C GLY A 146 4.95 12.53 23.91
N TYR A 147 3.92 13.08 24.54
CA TYR A 147 4.04 13.89 25.74
C TYR A 147 2.87 13.57 26.69
N GLN A 148 3.19 13.12 27.89
CA GLN A 148 2.21 12.61 28.86
C GLN A 148 1.40 11.45 28.26
N ASN A 149 0.09 11.66 28.05
CA ASN A 149 -0.83 10.68 27.47
C ASN A 149 -1.09 10.91 25.97
N TRP A 150 -0.60 12.02 25.41
CA TRP A 150 -0.77 12.34 24.01
C TRP A 150 0.37 11.78 23.20
N PHE A 151 0.05 11.28 22.01
CA PHE A 151 1.06 10.89 21.02
C PHE A 151 0.71 11.45 19.64
N ALA A 152 1.72 11.65 18.85
CA ALA A 152 1.59 11.92 17.42
C ALA A 152 2.52 10.98 16.68
N LEU A 153 2.08 10.53 15.51
CA LEU A 153 2.89 9.70 14.63
C LEU A 153 2.64 10.05 13.16
N VAL A 154 3.64 9.75 12.34
CA VAL A 154 3.53 9.77 10.88
C VAL A 154 4.02 8.42 10.36
N ASP A 155 3.15 7.71 9.68
CA ASP A 155 3.48 6.50 8.93
C ASP A 155 3.67 6.89 7.46
N ALA A 156 4.78 6.48 6.85
CA ALA A 156 5.05 6.72 5.44
C ALA A 156 5.52 5.43 4.77
N SER A 157 4.96 5.10 3.61
CA SER A 157 5.31 3.89 2.86
C SER A 157 5.33 4.12 1.35
N LEU A 158 6.14 3.30 0.70
CA LEU A 158 6.21 3.12 -0.75
C LEU A 158 5.79 1.69 -1.04
N THR A 159 4.81 1.51 -1.90
CA THR A 159 4.30 0.19 -2.27
C THR A 159 4.20 0.06 -3.79
N GLU A 160 4.47 -1.14 -4.28
CA GLU A 160 4.26 -1.55 -5.66
C GLU A 160 3.37 -2.78 -5.66
N SER A 161 2.27 -2.73 -6.40
CA SER A 161 1.40 -3.88 -6.66
C SER A 161 1.54 -4.30 -8.12
N ARG A 162 1.80 -5.58 -8.35
CA ARG A 162 1.85 -6.19 -9.68
C ARG A 162 0.61 -7.03 -9.90
N LEU A 163 -0.10 -6.72 -10.96
CA LEU A 163 -1.33 -7.40 -11.31
C LEU A 163 -1.03 -8.71 -12.04
N THR A 164 -1.89 -9.70 -11.86
CA THR A 164 -1.74 -11.05 -12.42
C THR A 164 -2.80 -11.40 -13.46
N VAL A 165 -3.94 -10.71 -13.46
CA VAL A 165 -5.05 -10.91 -14.40
C VAL A 165 -4.86 -10.08 -15.66
N ILE A 166 -4.32 -8.87 -15.50
CA ILE A 166 -3.95 -7.96 -16.59
C ILE A 166 -2.49 -7.54 -16.39
N ASP A 167 -1.80 -7.20 -17.44
CA ASP A 167 -0.46 -6.62 -17.32
C ASP A 167 -0.59 -5.22 -16.74
N GLY A 168 0.06 -4.98 -15.60
CA GLY A 168 -0.01 -3.66 -14.99
C GLY A 168 0.68 -3.56 -13.63
N SER A 169 0.94 -2.34 -13.25
CA SER A 169 1.48 -1.99 -11.94
C SER A 169 0.69 -0.86 -11.31
N ILE A 170 0.62 -0.89 -9.98
CA ILE A 170 0.06 0.18 -9.15
C ILE A 170 1.16 0.59 -8.20
N GLU A 171 1.67 1.80 -8.38
CA GLU A 171 2.64 2.40 -7.48
C GLU A 171 1.93 3.37 -6.55
N ALA A 172 2.23 3.30 -5.27
CA ALA A 172 1.60 4.17 -4.29
C ALA A 172 2.60 4.71 -3.27
N ILE A 173 2.49 6.00 -3.01
CA ILE A 173 3.08 6.69 -1.86
C ILE A 173 1.95 6.93 -0.88
N VAL A 174 2.12 6.45 0.36
CA VAL A 174 1.14 6.64 1.42
C VAL A 174 1.80 7.38 2.57
N ILE A 175 1.18 8.46 3.04
CA ILE A 175 1.61 9.21 4.22
C ILE A 175 0.41 9.38 5.14
N SER A 176 0.53 8.94 6.38
CA SER A 176 -0.61 8.94 7.31
C SER A 176 -0.23 9.55 8.67
N PRO A 177 -0.43 10.87 8.84
CA PRO A 177 -0.29 11.54 10.13
C PRO A 177 -1.47 11.19 11.05
N ARG A 178 -1.17 10.93 12.32
CA ARG A 178 -2.15 10.64 13.37
C ARG A 178 -1.79 11.36 14.65
N ILE A 179 -2.79 11.78 15.40
CA ILE A 179 -2.67 12.29 16.77
C ILE A 179 -3.67 11.54 17.66
N GLY A 180 -3.23 11.12 18.82
CA GLY A 180 -4.05 10.29 19.67
C GLY A 180 -3.74 10.40 21.15
N TYR A 181 -4.52 9.66 21.91
CA TYR A 181 -4.45 9.59 23.35
C TYR A 181 -4.26 8.14 23.82
N ASP A 182 -3.30 7.96 24.73
CA ASP A 182 -2.96 6.67 25.33
C ASP A 182 -3.57 6.57 26.74
N PHE A 183 -4.47 5.60 26.92
CA PHE A 183 -5.19 5.37 28.18
C PHE A 183 -4.44 4.43 29.14
N HIS A 184 -3.23 3.94 28.81
CA HIS A 184 -2.49 3.00 29.65
C HIS A 184 -2.23 3.56 31.06
N ARG A 185 -1.91 4.85 31.18
CA ARG A 185 -1.72 5.51 32.47
C ARG A 185 -3.01 5.58 33.33
N HIS A 186 -4.17 5.38 32.70
CA HIS A 186 -5.46 5.27 33.39
C HIS A 186 -5.88 3.82 33.67
N GLY A 187 -4.98 2.86 33.44
CA GLY A 187 -5.23 1.43 33.65
C GLY A 187 -5.99 0.75 32.52
N HIS A 188 -6.15 1.40 31.36
CA HIS A 188 -6.83 0.84 30.18
C HIS A 188 -5.83 0.61 29.05
N PRO A 189 -5.68 -0.61 28.56
CA PRO A 189 -4.73 -0.94 27.48
C PRO A 189 -5.25 -0.51 26.09
N LEU A 190 -5.63 0.75 25.98
CA LEU A 190 -6.31 1.32 24.81
C LEU A 190 -5.63 2.60 24.35
N ARG A 191 -5.46 2.76 23.04
CA ARG A 191 -5.09 4.00 22.37
C ARG A 191 -6.16 4.37 21.36
N LEU A 192 -6.51 5.65 21.29
CA LEU A 192 -7.44 6.20 20.29
C LEU A 192 -6.77 7.33 19.54
N TRP A 193 -7.07 7.45 18.25
CA TRP A 193 -6.51 8.54 17.43
C TRP A 193 -7.48 8.98 16.35
N VAL A 194 -7.22 10.20 15.89
CA VAL A 194 -7.73 10.76 14.65
C VAL A 194 -6.56 11.07 13.74
N GLY A 195 -6.78 11.08 12.44
CA GLY A 195 -5.74 11.35 11.48
C GLY A 195 -6.27 11.53 10.08
N ALA A 196 -5.35 11.52 9.15
CA ALA A 196 -5.65 11.51 7.73
C ALA A 196 -4.67 10.60 7.00
N MET A 197 -5.08 10.11 5.84
CA MET A 197 -4.23 9.33 4.94
C MET A 197 -4.12 10.08 3.62
N TYR A 198 -2.90 10.46 3.27
CA TYR A 198 -2.54 10.91 1.92
C TYR A 198 -2.14 9.69 1.10
N GLN A 199 -2.67 9.58 -0.10
CA GLN A 199 -2.23 8.61 -1.09
C GLN A 199 -2.00 9.31 -2.42
N ASP A 200 -0.85 9.03 -3.01
CA ASP A 200 -0.54 9.32 -4.40
C ASP A 200 -0.36 7.98 -5.10
N VAL A 201 -1.24 7.69 -6.06
CA VAL A 201 -1.34 6.38 -6.71
C VAL A 201 -1.33 6.57 -8.20
N GLU A 202 -0.31 6.04 -8.84
CA GLU A 202 -0.21 5.94 -10.28
C GLU A 202 -0.51 4.49 -10.71
N GLN A 203 -1.44 4.35 -11.64
CA GLN A 203 -1.86 3.05 -12.16
C GLN A 203 -1.71 3.04 -13.68
N THR A 204 -0.99 2.03 -14.17
CA THR A 204 -0.90 1.74 -15.60
C THR A 204 -1.40 0.32 -15.83
N LEU A 205 -2.50 0.19 -16.55
CA LEU A 205 -3.17 -1.08 -16.84
C LEU A 205 -3.10 -1.35 -18.33
N GLN A 206 -2.67 -2.55 -18.71
CA GLN A 206 -2.53 -2.97 -20.11
C GLN A 206 -3.23 -4.32 -20.31
N GLY A 207 -3.85 -4.51 -21.47
CA GLY A 207 -4.52 -5.75 -21.77
C GLY A 207 -4.89 -5.88 -23.26
N SER A 208 -5.48 -7.01 -23.62
CA SER A 208 -6.00 -7.22 -24.96
C SER A 208 -7.37 -6.56 -25.11
N LEU A 209 -7.63 -5.95 -26.28
CA LEU A 209 -8.97 -5.42 -26.59
C LEU A 209 -10.04 -6.51 -26.59
N SER A 210 -9.67 -7.78 -26.80
CA SER A 210 -10.60 -8.91 -26.66
C SER A 210 -11.16 -9.08 -25.25
N ASP A 211 -10.41 -8.65 -24.24
CA ASP A 211 -10.77 -8.81 -22.83
C ASP A 211 -11.75 -7.72 -22.35
N LEU A 212 -11.94 -6.69 -23.19
CA LEU A 212 -12.87 -5.59 -22.90
C LEU A 212 -14.36 -5.95 -23.08
N GLY A 213 -14.70 -7.20 -23.43
CA GLY A 213 -16.11 -7.59 -23.60
C GLY A 213 -16.85 -6.81 -24.71
N LEU A 214 -16.13 -6.33 -25.72
CA LEU A 214 -16.70 -5.58 -26.84
C LEU A 214 -17.72 -6.41 -27.60
N PRO A 215 -18.78 -5.79 -28.20
CA PRO A 215 -19.71 -6.48 -29.06
C PRO A 215 -18.98 -7.25 -30.18
N GLY A 216 -19.41 -8.49 -30.43
CA GLY A 216 -18.71 -9.39 -31.38
C GLY A 216 -18.55 -8.83 -32.80
N SER A 217 -19.44 -7.94 -33.24
CA SER A 217 -19.35 -7.21 -34.52
C SER A 217 -18.14 -6.25 -34.56
N LEU A 218 -17.73 -5.68 -33.41
CA LEU A 218 -16.57 -4.80 -33.25
C LEU A 218 -15.30 -5.63 -33.10
N THR A 219 -15.35 -6.67 -32.26
CA THR A 219 -14.22 -7.57 -32.05
C THR A 219 -13.75 -8.23 -33.38
N ALA A 220 -14.67 -8.53 -34.27
CA ALA A 220 -14.34 -9.09 -35.60
C ALA A 220 -13.60 -8.11 -36.54
N LEU A 221 -13.69 -6.81 -36.30
CA LEU A 221 -13.01 -5.74 -37.03
C LEU A 221 -11.66 -5.35 -36.47
N LEU A 222 -11.37 -5.77 -35.23
CA LEU A 222 -10.14 -5.43 -34.54
C LEU A 222 -9.04 -6.45 -34.88
N PRO A 223 -7.78 -6.01 -35.01
CA PRO A 223 -6.64 -6.93 -35.09
C PRO A 223 -6.57 -7.81 -33.85
N LYS A 224 -6.20 -9.07 -33.98
CA LYS A 224 -6.13 -10.02 -32.85
C LYS A 224 -5.11 -9.64 -31.76
N ASP A 225 -4.13 -8.85 -32.17
CA ASP A 225 -3.02 -8.33 -31.38
C ASP A 225 -3.26 -6.88 -30.88
N ALA A 226 -4.47 -6.37 -31.11
CA ALA A 226 -4.83 -5.03 -30.60
C ALA A 226 -4.93 -5.04 -29.07
N GLY A 227 -4.18 -4.12 -28.44
CA GLY A 227 -4.14 -3.94 -27.00
C GLY A 227 -4.64 -2.56 -26.57
N PHE A 228 -4.85 -2.42 -25.29
CA PHE A 228 -5.14 -1.13 -24.65
C PHE A 228 -4.13 -0.83 -23.52
N GLU A 229 -3.92 0.44 -23.29
CA GLU A 229 -3.22 0.97 -22.10
C GLU A 229 -4.08 2.04 -21.46
N VAL A 230 -4.37 1.90 -20.18
CA VAL A 230 -5.13 2.85 -19.39
C VAL A 230 -4.21 3.42 -18.31
N LYS A 231 -4.15 4.75 -18.24
CA LYS A 231 -3.52 5.46 -17.12
C LYS A 231 -4.60 6.14 -16.29
N GLN A 232 -4.52 5.96 -14.99
CA GLN A 232 -5.51 6.50 -14.05
C GLN A 232 -4.87 6.89 -12.73
N HIS A 233 -5.53 7.83 -12.04
CA HIS A 233 -5.14 8.31 -10.71
C HIS A 233 -6.34 8.44 -9.78
N LEU A 234 -6.10 8.65 -8.50
CA LEU A 234 -7.16 8.87 -7.50
C LEU A 234 -7.83 10.22 -7.68
N GLN A 235 -9.14 10.29 -7.49
CA GLN A 235 -9.88 11.56 -7.46
C GLN A 235 -9.49 12.43 -6.27
N THR A 236 -9.22 11.81 -5.11
CA THR A 236 -8.91 12.50 -3.85
C THR A 236 -7.69 11.86 -3.19
N SER A 237 -6.65 12.65 -2.96
CA SER A 237 -5.42 12.17 -2.31
C SER A 237 -5.56 12.08 -0.79
N TRP A 238 -6.27 13.00 -0.14
CA TRP A 238 -6.45 13.03 1.32
C TRP A 238 -7.76 12.41 1.76
N ASN A 239 -7.71 11.64 2.85
CA ASN A 239 -8.89 11.05 3.46
C ASN A 239 -8.77 11.05 4.98
N PRO A 240 -9.75 11.55 5.73
CA PRO A 240 -9.75 11.50 7.18
C PRO A 240 -9.95 10.07 7.69
N LEU A 241 -9.39 9.78 8.86
CA LEU A 241 -9.55 8.49 9.53
C LEU A 241 -9.64 8.64 11.05
N VAL A 242 -10.22 7.63 11.66
CA VAL A 242 -10.21 7.40 13.10
C VAL A 242 -9.74 5.99 13.37
N GLY A 243 -9.08 5.77 14.48
CA GLY A 243 -8.58 4.45 14.79
C GLY A 243 -8.43 4.19 16.28
N MET A 244 -8.22 2.90 16.56
CA MET A 244 -7.99 2.40 17.89
C MET A 244 -6.97 1.27 17.90
N GLN A 245 -6.23 1.15 18.99
CA GLN A 245 -5.38 0.00 19.27
C GLN A 245 -5.68 -0.50 20.67
N TYR A 246 -5.87 -1.80 20.79
CA TYR A 246 -6.06 -2.47 22.07
C TYR A 246 -4.91 -3.44 22.31
N GLN A 247 -4.26 -3.34 23.46
CA GLN A 247 -3.19 -4.24 23.88
C GLN A 247 -3.79 -5.46 24.60
N LEU A 248 -3.75 -6.62 23.98
CA LEU A 248 -4.24 -7.89 24.57
C LEU A 248 -3.33 -8.39 25.69
N ASN A 249 -2.02 -8.25 25.51
CA ASN A 249 -0.96 -8.53 26.48
C ASN A 249 0.36 -7.89 26.00
N ASP A 250 1.47 -8.16 26.70
CA ASP A 250 2.79 -7.57 26.42
C ASP A 250 3.34 -7.85 25.01
N SER A 251 2.70 -8.73 24.26
CA SER A 251 3.18 -9.18 22.95
C SER A 251 2.16 -9.04 21.84
N TRP A 252 0.88 -8.90 22.14
CA TRP A 252 -0.19 -8.91 21.16
C TRP A 252 -1.03 -7.65 21.21
N TYR A 253 -1.27 -7.06 20.03
CA TYR A 253 -2.08 -5.87 19.85
C TYR A 253 -3.09 -6.09 18.72
N LEU A 254 -4.30 -5.59 18.92
CA LEU A 254 -5.32 -5.44 17.90
C LEU A 254 -5.41 -3.97 17.51
N LEU A 255 -5.54 -3.70 16.22
CA LEU A 255 -5.71 -2.36 15.70
C LEU A 255 -6.87 -2.35 14.71
N GLY A 256 -7.68 -1.30 14.75
CA GLY A 256 -8.73 -1.02 13.79
C GLY A 256 -8.71 0.45 13.39
N GLU A 257 -8.87 0.73 12.09
CA GLU A 257 -9.05 2.09 11.56
C GLU A 257 -10.22 2.13 10.60
N PHE A 258 -10.93 3.25 10.61
CA PHE A 258 -11.98 3.57 9.68
C PHE A 258 -11.67 4.89 8.98
N GLY A 259 -11.55 4.85 7.66
CA GLY A 259 -11.43 6.03 6.80
C GLY A 259 -12.79 6.40 6.21
N PHE A 260 -13.07 7.69 6.13
CA PHE A 260 -14.37 8.19 5.69
C PHE A 260 -14.21 9.43 4.81
N GLY A 261 -15.27 9.78 4.07
CA GLY A 261 -15.26 10.85 3.08
C GLY A 261 -15.37 10.28 1.67
N ASP A 262 -14.63 10.84 0.73
CA ASP A 262 -14.64 10.40 -0.68
C ASP A 262 -14.04 9.01 -0.88
N ARG A 263 -13.15 8.61 0.03
CA ARG A 263 -12.60 7.26 0.13
C ARG A 263 -13.06 6.63 1.42
N GLN A 264 -13.70 5.47 1.32
CA GLN A 264 -14.10 4.67 2.48
C GLN A 264 -13.14 3.51 2.65
N SER A 265 -12.62 3.35 3.85
CA SER A 265 -11.70 2.25 4.14
C SER A 265 -11.94 1.66 5.51
N LEU A 266 -11.73 0.36 5.62
CA LEU A 266 -11.75 -0.37 6.87
C LEU A 266 -10.46 -1.18 6.97
N PHE A 267 -9.73 -0.98 8.05
CA PHE A 267 -8.45 -1.64 8.29
C PHE A 267 -8.48 -2.34 9.64
N PHE A 268 -8.05 -3.58 9.66
CA PHE A 268 -7.82 -4.36 10.87
C PHE A 268 -6.45 -4.99 10.84
N SER A 269 -5.80 -5.05 12.01
CA SER A 269 -4.55 -5.77 12.12
C SER A 269 -4.37 -6.45 13.47
N LEU A 270 -3.65 -7.58 13.43
CA LEU A 270 -3.15 -8.31 14.58
C LEU A 270 -1.62 -8.22 14.55
N ASP A 271 -1.06 -7.61 15.59
CA ASP A 271 0.39 -7.40 15.73
C ASP A 271 0.92 -8.31 16.85
N ARG A 272 2.02 -9.00 16.57
CA ARG A 272 2.77 -9.78 17.56
C ARG A 272 4.20 -9.28 17.65
N ARG A 273 4.63 -8.99 18.89
CA ARG A 273 5.94 -8.41 19.17
C ARG A 273 6.84 -9.33 19.97
N PHE A 274 8.14 -9.24 19.69
CA PHE A 274 9.17 -10.11 20.23
C PHE A 274 10.33 -9.31 20.81
N LEU A 275 10.92 -9.87 21.88
CA LEU A 275 12.24 -9.47 22.35
C LEU A 275 13.29 -10.18 21.50
N ILE A 276 14.41 -9.52 21.23
CA ILE A 276 15.62 -10.20 20.77
C ILE A 276 16.21 -10.88 22.01
N SER A 277 15.93 -12.17 22.19
CA SER A 277 16.76 -12.96 23.10
C SER A 277 18.12 -13.08 22.47
N HIS A 278 19.18 -12.70 23.20
CA HIS A 278 20.56 -12.86 22.75
C HIS A 278 20.76 -14.23 22.12
N LEU A 279 21.10 -14.28 20.84
CA LEU A 279 21.71 -15.43 20.24
C LEU A 279 23.06 -15.60 20.94
N ARG A 280 23.09 -16.50 21.93
CA ARG A 280 24.31 -16.96 22.58
C ARG A 280 25.14 -17.79 21.61
#